data_5cac4d34b9053ed4545a1d28095b2a4b
#
_entry.id   5cac4d34b9053ed4545a1d28095b2a4b
#
_cell.length_a   1.000
_cell.length_b   1.000
_cell.length_c   1.000
_cell.angle_alpha   90.00
_cell.angle_beta   90.00
_cell.angle_gamma   90.00
#
_symmetry.space_group_name_H-M   'P 1'
#
loop_
_entity.id
_entity.type
_entity.pdbx_description
1 polymer ?
#
loop_
_entity_poly.entity_id
_entity_poly.type
_entity_poly.pdbx_seq_one_letter_code
_entity_poly.pdbx_strand_id
1 'polypeptide(L)'
;MGDVKVFTGTIVHATDLEPMQILENMAVGVLNNKIVFVEPASELATLKTKYKIQDTREITMTQSQFLMPGLVDTHIHAPQFPNTGIHLVLPLLEWLDNYTFPTEAKFADGKFAQYVYGAAVDRLLRCGTTTATYFGSLHLEGTKILGDTVHARGQRALVGKVNMIANCPSYYQEASLEDSLRETEEFILYIKNLKSDLVLPIVTPRSAPTCPKEHMERLAQLALKHDCHIQSHICESRSENDWVQELFPWSTSYADVYGTVGLLTDKTVMAHGVWLKDEEVALLKESGTGVAHCPNSNLSLRSGLCDVRRLLSAGLKVGLGTDCSGGYSPSILNSLRQAVLMSKTISTMTEGYESITLQEAFRLATLGGAKVICMEDRIGNFEVGKEFDALLVDVATMGTPLDIFPEDTTEEKIEKFLYNGDDRNILQVYVAGRNVMDKTR
;
A
#
# COMPACT_ATOMS: atom_id res chain seq x y z
N MET A 1 -10.13 -32.94 5.10
CA MET A 1 -11.01 -31.75 4.95
C MET A 1 -10.33 -30.63 5.73
N GLY A 2 -10.25 -29.42 5.15
CA GLY A 2 -9.62 -28.28 5.84
C GLY A 2 -10.49 -27.81 7.00
N ASP A 3 -9.82 -27.25 8.02
CA ASP A 3 -10.45 -26.65 9.19
C ASP A 3 -11.08 -25.30 8.79
N VAL A 4 -12.40 -25.14 8.97
CA VAL A 4 -13.11 -23.90 8.65
C VAL A 4 -13.14 -23.01 9.87
N LYS A 5 -12.64 -21.76 9.73
CA LYS A 5 -12.82 -20.70 10.73
C LYS A 5 -14.10 -19.92 10.42
N VAL A 6 -14.85 -19.57 11.42
CA VAL A 6 -16.06 -18.75 11.28
C VAL A 6 -15.97 -17.54 12.20
N PHE A 7 -16.22 -16.36 11.64
CA PHE A 7 -16.30 -15.10 12.36
C PHE A 7 -17.74 -14.62 12.35
N THR A 8 -18.32 -14.34 13.52
CA THR A 8 -19.70 -13.87 13.65
C THR A 8 -19.76 -12.52 14.32
N GLY A 9 -20.51 -11.57 13.73
CA GLY A 9 -20.72 -10.23 14.25
C GLY A 9 -20.80 -9.17 13.15
N THR A 10 -20.29 -7.97 13.42
CA THR A 10 -20.28 -6.85 12.48
C THR A 10 -19.09 -6.96 11.52
N ILE A 11 -19.34 -6.75 10.22
CA ILE A 11 -18.31 -6.63 9.19
C ILE A 11 -18.44 -5.28 8.49
N VAL A 12 -17.30 -4.73 8.09
CA VAL A 12 -17.20 -3.48 7.32
C VAL A 12 -16.33 -3.75 6.12
N HIS A 13 -16.80 -3.47 4.91
CA HIS A 13 -15.99 -3.59 3.71
C HIS A 13 -16.44 -2.61 2.60
N ALA A 14 -15.62 -2.46 1.57
CA ALA A 14 -15.96 -1.72 0.36
C ALA A 14 -16.44 -2.68 -0.73
N THR A 15 -17.35 -2.21 -1.57
CA THR A 15 -17.74 -2.90 -2.82
C THR A 15 -17.52 -1.97 -4.02
N ASP A 16 -17.78 -2.45 -5.23
CA ASP A 16 -17.72 -1.58 -6.40
C ASP A 16 -18.81 -0.50 -6.38
N LEU A 17 -19.93 -0.78 -5.75
CA LEU A 17 -21.08 0.12 -5.67
C LEU A 17 -21.02 1.05 -4.45
N GLU A 18 -20.59 0.53 -3.30
CA GLU A 18 -20.58 1.26 -2.04
C GLU A 18 -19.15 1.41 -1.51
N PRO A 19 -18.71 2.64 -1.19
CA PRO A 19 -17.35 2.88 -0.70
C PRO A 19 -17.10 2.33 0.70
N MET A 20 -18.14 2.15 1.52
CA MET A 20 -18.10 1.49 2.82
C MET A 20 -19.48 0.95 3.15
N GLN A 21 -19.61 -0.37 3.29
CA GLN A 21 -20.80 -1.07 3.68
C GLN A 21 -20.61 -1.67 5.07
N ILE A 22 -21.55 -1.41 5.97
CA ILE A 22 -21.57 -1.95 7.33
C ILE A 22 -22.67 -2.99 7.41
N LEU A 23 -22.32 -4.22 7.71
CA LEU A 23 -23.24 -5.36 7.81
C LEU A 23 -23.17 -5.94 9.21
N GLU A 24 -24.29 -5.84 9.96
CA GLU A 24 -24.39 -6.37 11.30
C GLU A 24 -24.90 -7.83 11.30
N ASN A 25 -24.54 -8.57 12.36
CA ASN A 25 -25.01 -9.94 12.56
C ASN A 25 -24.71 -10.89 11.38
N MET A 26 -23.52 -10.80 10.84
CA MET A 26 -23.02 -11.62 9.74
C MET A 26 -22.19 -12.81 10.23
N ALA A 27 -22.07 -13.81 9.39
CA ALA A 27 -21.15 -14.94 9.53
C ALA A 27 -20.22 -14.99 8.30
N VAL A 28 -18.92 -14.94 8.52
CA VAL A 28 -17.90 -15.09 7.49
C VAL A 28 -17.19 -16.42 7.69
N GLY A 29 -17.28 -17.31 6.72
CA GLY A 29 -16.59 -18.61 6.75
C GLY A 29 -15.33 -18.60 5.91
N VAL A 30 -14.24 -19.09 6.50
CA VAL A 30 -12.91 -19.14 5.88
C VAL A 30 -12.41 -20.58 5.86
N LEU A 31 -12.21 -21.13 4.66
CA LEU A 31 -11.62 -22.44 4.46
C LEU A 31 -10.21 -22.30 3.88
N ASN A 32 -9.21 -22.80 4.58
CA ASN A 32 -7.78 -22.58 4.27
C ASN A 32 -7.47 -21.07 4.22
N ASN A 33 -7.33 -20.50 3.02
CA ASN A 33 -7.06 -19.08 2.81
C ASN A 33 -8.25 -18.31 2.17
N LYS A 34 -9.34 -18.98 1.80
CA LYS A 34 -10.44 -18.42 1.02
C LYS A 34 -11.72 -18.20 1.83
N ILE A 35 -12.39 -17.09 1.54
CA ILE A 35 -13.75 -16.82 2.02
C ILE A 35 -14.70 -17.74 1.25
N VAL A 36 -15.46 -18.58 1.98
CA VAL A 36 -16.39 -19.54 1.37
C VAL A 36 -17.85 -19.15 1.54
N PHE A 37 -18.17 -18.27 2.49
CA PHE A 37 -19.48 -17.63 2.62
C PHE A 37 -19.36 -16.31 3.40
N VAL A 38 -20.30 -15.41 3.10
CA VAL A 38 -20.60 -14.19 3.87
C VAL A 38 -22.12 -14.09 3.90
N GLU A 39 -22.72 -14.49 5.01
CA GLU A 39 -24.18 -14.68 5.12
C GLU A 39 -24.66 -14.18 6.48
N PRO A 40 -25.98 -13.92 6.68
CA PRO A 40 -26.51 -13.61 8.00
C PRO A 40 -26.17 -14.70 9.02
N ALA A 41 -25.81 -14.30 10.25
CA ALA A 41 -25.47 -15.24 11.32
C ALA A 41 -26.63 -16.19 11.68
N SER A 42 -27.88 -15.81 11.40
CA SER A 42 -29.05 -16.68 11.55
C SER A 42 -28.98 -17.95 10.69
N GLU A 43 -28.27 -17.92 9.57
CA GLU A 43 -28.08 -19.04 8.65
C GLU A 43 -26.95 -20.00 9.06
N LEU A 44 -26.21 -19.69 10.14
CA LEU A 44 -25.00 -20.41 10.51
C LEU A 44 -25.21 -21.93 10.67
N ALA A 45 -26.33 -22.36 11.23
CA ALA A 45 -26.64 -23.80 11.38
C ALA A 45 -26.77 -24.51 10.03
N THR A 46 -27.44 -23.86 9.08
CA THR A 46 -27.62 -24.34 7.69
C THR A 46 -26.26 -24.37 6.97
N LEU A 47 -25.46 -23.32 7.13
CA LEU A 47 -24.13 -23.18 6.53
C LEU A 47 -23.17 -24.27 7.07
N LYS A 48 -23.18 -24.53 8.38
CA LYS A 48 -22.41 -25.62 8.98
C LYS A 48 -22.74 -26.97 8.33
N THR A 49 -24.02 -27.23 8.07
CA THR A 49 -24.45 -28.46 7.40
C THR A 49 -24.04 -28.48 5.92
N LYS A 50 -24.30 -27.39 5.18
CA LYS A 50 -23.98 -27.23 3.75
C LYS A 50 -22.49 -27.44 3.45
N TYR A 51 -21.65 -26.81 4.23
CA TYR A 51 -20.20 -26.85 4.05
C TYR A 51 -19.52 -28.01 4.81
N LYS A 52 -20.31 -28.87 5.49
CA LYS A 52 -19.84 -30.03 6.28
C LYS A 52 -18.76 -29.61 7.29
N ILE A 53 -19.01 -28.49 7.98
CA ILE A 53 -18.10 -27.94 8.97
C ILE A 53 -18.20 -28.79 10.22
N GLN A 54 -17.19 -29.63 10.47
CA GLN A 54 -17.15 -30.55 11.62
C GLN A 54 -16.42 -29.94 12.82
N ASP A 55 -15.29 -29.25 12.60
CA ASP A 55 -14.52 -28.54 13.64
C ASP A 55 -14.38 -27.08 13.23
N THR A 56 -15.11 -26.20 13.89
CA THR A 56 -15.02 -24.76 13.68
C THR A 56 -14.35 -24.12 14.86
N ARG A 57 -13.32 -23.33 14.58
CA ARG A 57 -12.95 -22.24 15.50
C ARG A 57 -13.87 -21.08 15.20
N GLU A 58 -14.92 -20.99 16.00
CA GLU A 58 -15.85 -19.88 15.93
C GLU A 58 -15.33 -18.71 16.79
N ILE A 59 -15.23 -17.53 16.18
CA ILE A 59 -14.88 -16.28 16.82
C ILE A 59 -16.11 -15.41 16.80
N THR A 60 -16.80 -15.31 17.93
CA THR A 60 -17.95 -14.43 18.10
C THR A 60 -17.45 -13.07 18.56
N MET A 61 -17.67 -12.07 17.74
CA MET A 61 -17.30 -10.67 18.05
C MET A 61 -18.28 -10.07 19.04
N THR A 62 -17.76 -9.23 19.93
CA THR A 62 -18.59 -8.41 20.85
C THR A 62 -19.19 -7.22 20.10
N GLN A 63 -20.05 -6.44 20.77
CA GLN A 63 -20.64 -5.21 20.19
C GLN A 63 -19.62 -4.08 19.96
N SER A 64 -18.45 -4.18 20.57
CA SER A 64 -17.33 -3.25 20.35
C SER A 64 -16.37 -3.72 19.24
N GLN A 65 -16.57 -4.91 18.72
CA GLN A 65 -15.68 -5.54 17.77
C GLN A 65 -16.31 -5.61 16.38
N PHE A 66 -15.46 -5.47 15.36
CA PHE A 66 -15.84 -5.68 13.98
C PHE A 66 -14.67 -6.22 13.15
N LEU A 67 -15.01 -6.86 12.04
CA LEU A 67 -14.05 -7.25 11.00
C LEU A 67 -14.02 -6.20 9.90
N MET A 68 -12.82 -5.87 9.43
CA MET A 68 -12.60 -5.10 8.21
C MET A 68 -11.51 -5.75 7.35
N PRO A 69 -11.46 -5.47 6.03
CA PRO A 69 -10.36 -5.93 5.19
C PRO A 69 -9.03 -5.42 5.68
N GLY A 70 -7.98 -6.19 5.42
CA GLY A 70 -6.62 -5.73 5.63
C GLY A 70 -6.29 -4.49 4.82
N LEU A 71 -5.53 -3.59 5.40
CA LEU A 71 -5.11 -2.34 4.75
C LEU A 71 -4.03 -2.62 3.71
N VAL A 72 -4.10 -1.89 2.60
CA VAL A 72 -3.17 -1.98 1.47
C VAL A 72 -2.33 -0.71 1.40
N ASP A 73 -1.02 -0.83 1.57
CA ASP A 73 -0.05 0.23 1.38
C ASP A 73 0.54 0.14 -0.03
N THR A 74 0.11 1.02 -0.92
CA THR A 74 0.51 0.98 -2.32
C THR A 74 1.85 1.63 -2.62
N HIS A 75 2.50 2.25 -1.61
CA HIS A 75 3.82 2.86 -1.75
C HIS A 75 4.50 3.09 -0.40
N ILE A 76 5.64 2.45 -0.19
CA ILE A 76 6.46 2.60 1.01
C ILE A 76 7.93 2.30 0.73
N HIS A 77 8.83 3.05 1.34
CA HIS A 77 10.28 2.82 1.31
C HIS A 77 10.76 2.13 2.59
N ALA A 78 10.86 0.79 2.58
CA ALA A 78 11.31 0.04 3.76
C ALA A 78 12.68 0.49 4.30
N PRO A 79 13.70 0.83 3.47
CA PRO A 79 15.00 1.25 3.97
C PRO A 79 15.00 2.65 4.60
N GLN A 80 13.96 3.44 4.42
CA GLN A 80 13.84 4.76 5.06
C GLN A 80 13.19 4.69 6.45
N PHE A 81 12.72 3.52 6.88
CA PHE A 81 12.02 3.36 8.15
C PHE A 81 12.78 3.95 9.37
N PRO A 82 14.12 3.92 9.47
CA PRO A 82 14.85 4.59 10.55
C PRO A 82 14.64 6.11 10.62
N ASN A 83 14.26 6.74 9.52
CA ASN A 83 14.01 8.19 9.46
C ASN A 83 12.57 8.58 9.78
N THR A 84 11.70 7.63 10.13
CA THR A 84 10.28 7.88 10.39
C THR A 84 10.08 8.96 11.45
N GLY A 85 9.45 10.07 11.07
CA GLY A 85 9.11 11.18 11.96
C GLY A 85 10.27 12.11 12.32
N ILE A 86 11.43 12.00 11.65
CA ILE A 86 12.56 12.90 11.85
C ILE A 86 12.97 13.58 10.53
N HIS A 87 13.64 14.73 10.65
CA HIS A 87 14.24 15.46 9.53
C HIS A 87 13.28 16.00 8.44
N LEU A 88 11.98 16.15 8.74
CA LEU A 88 10.95 16.64 7.81
C LEU A 88 10.91 18.19 7.67
N VAL A 89 12.07 18.83 7.85
CA VAL A 89 12.18 20.31 7.77
C VAL A 89 12.63 20.81 6.41
N LEU A 90 13.15 19.92 5.56
CA LEU A 90 13.69 20.24 4.23
C LEU A 90 12.67 19.90 3.13
N PRO A 91 12.72 20.58 1.98
CA PRO A 91 11.99 20.15 0.79
C PRO A 91 12.59 18.86 0.21
N LEU A 92 11.83 18.18 -0.67
CA LEU A 92 12.12 16.85 -1.18
C LEU A 92 13.58 16.62 -1.59
N LEU A 93 14.12 17.38 -2.53
CA LEU A 93 15.44 17.09 -3.11
C LEU A 93 16.57 17.25 -2.07
N GLU A 94 16.50 18.30 -1.23
CA GLU A 94 17.47 18.50 -0.15
C GLU A 94 17.33 17.41 0.94
N TRP A 95 16.11 16.96 1.22
CA TRP A 95 15.84 15.89 2.17
C TRP A 95 16.40 14.55 1.68
N LEU A 96 16.28 14.25 0.38
CA LEU A 96 16.87 13.06 -0.22
C LEU A 96 18.38 13.02 -0.02
N ASP A 97 19.10 14.09 -0.35
CA ASP A 97 20.55 14.16 -0.29
C ASP A 97 21.08 14.11 1.16
N ASN A 98 20.41 14.80 2.09
CA ASN A 98 20.93 14.96 3.45
C ASN A 98 20.57 13.79 4.38
N TYR A 99 19.44 13.12 4.17
CA TYR A 99 18.94 12.12 5.12
C TYR A 99 18.60 10.78 4.48
N THR A 100 18.00 10.77 3.31
CA THR A 100 17.47 9.57 2.70
C THR A 100 18.57 8.70 2.13
N PHE A 101 19.35 9.22 1.19
CA PHE A 101 20.43 8.45 0.56
C PHE A 101 21.49 7.96 1.56
N PRO A 102 21.92 8.77 2.57
CA PRO A 102 22.82 8.28 3.62
C PRO A 102 22.25 7.14 4.45
N THR A 103 20.93 7.11 4.66
CA THR A 103 20.27 6.04 5.40
C THR A 103 20.12 4.78 4.54
N GLU A 104 19.66 4.92 3.30
CA GLU A 104 19.49 3.80 2.37
C GLU A 104 20.83 3.12 2.03
N ALA A 105 21.94 3.87 1.96
CA ALA A 105 23.27 3.32 1.72
C ALA A 105 23.73 2.32 2.79
N LYS A 106 23.23 2.43 4.02
CA LYS A 106 23.56 1.50 5.13
C LYS A 106 23.06 0.08 4.90
N PHE A 107 22.13 -0.12 3.97
CA PHE A 107 21.56 -1.44 3.67
C PHE A 107 22.49 -2.35 2.83
N ALA A 108 23.71 -1.88 2.51
CA ALA A 108 24.82 -2.72 2.12
C ALA A 108 25.25 -3.68 3.26
N ASP A 109 25.06 -3.29 4.53
CA ASP A 109 25.24 -4.16 5.68
C ASP A 109 24.00 -5.04 5.90
N GLY A 110 24.12 -6.33 5.64
CA GLY A 110 23.04 -7.30 5.80
C GLY A 110 22.49 -7.39 7.24
N LYS A 111 23.32 -7.15 8.27
CA LYS A 111 22.85 -7.14 9.66
C LYS A 111 21.96 -5.93 9.94
N PHE A 112 22.35 -4.77 9.44
CA PHE A 112 21.54 -3.56 9.52
C PHE A 112 20.23 -3.74 8.76
N ALA A 113 20.28 -4.27 7.53
CA ALA A 113 19.11 -4.56 6.72
C ALA A 113 18.14 -5.50 7.46
N GLN A 114 18.62 -6.62 8.02
CA GLN A 114 17.80 -7.57 8.74
C GLN A 114 17.11 -6.96 9.97
N TYR A 115 17.84 -6.14 10.73
CA TYR A 115 17.29 -5.46 11.91
C TYR A 115 16.20 -4.48 11.53
N VAL A 116 16.46 -3.59 10.56
CA VAL A 116 15.51 -2.54 10.17
C VAL A 116 14.30 -3.11 9.46
N TYR A 117 14.49 -4.00 8.50
CA TYR A 117 13.37 -4.61 7.77
C TYR A 117 12.47 -5.45 8.68
N GLY A 118 13.06 -6.15 9.67
CA GLY A 118 12.28 -6.82 10.72
C GLY A 118 11.37 -5.85 11.45
N ALA A 119 11.92 -4.73 11.92
CA ALA A 119 11.16 -3.70 12.63
C ALA A 119 10.08 -3.04 11.75
N ALA A 120 10.39 -2.76 10.47
CA ALA A 120 9.46 -2.15 9.52
C ALA A 120 8.27 -3.07 9.24
N VAL A 121 8.51 -4.32 8.84
CA VAL A 121 7.46 -5.29 8.52
C VAL A 121 6.58 -5.58 9.73
N ASP A 122 7.20 -5.79 10.91
CA ASP A 122 6.47 -6.01 12.16
C ASP A 122 5.59 -4.79 12.52
N ARG A 123 6.07 -3.56 12.28
CA ARG A 123 5.30 -2.34 12.51
C ARG A 123 4.11 -2.22 11.56
N LEU A 124 4.30 -2.48 10.28
CA LEU A 124 3.22 -2.41 9.29
C LEU A 124 2.10 -3.42 9.62
N LEU A 125 2.47 -4.66 9.92
CA LEU A 125 1.49 -5.68 10.35
C LEU A 125 0.73 -5.22 11.60
N ARG A 126 1.43 -4.66 12.60
CA ARG A 126 0.78 -4.10 13.79
C ARG A 126 -0.20 -2.97 13.48
N CYS A 127 0.08 -2.17 12.47
CA CYS A 127 -0.80 -1.10 11.98
C CYS A 127 -1.92 -1.61 11.05
N GLY A 128 -2.02 -2.93 10.83
CA GLY A 128 -3.07 -3.54 10.01
C GLY A 128 -2.77 -3.58 8.51
N THR A 129 -1.56 -3.25 8.08
CA THR A 129 -1.15 -3.33 6.69
C THR A 129 -0.85 -4.78 6.33
N THR A 130 -1.82 -5.46 5.70
CA THR A 130 -1.70 -6.85 5.27
C THR A 130 -0.97 -6.99 3.96
N THR A 131 -1.02 -5.94 3.12
CA THR A 131 -0.38 -5.90 1.79
C THR A 131 0.40 -4.61 1.64
N ALA A 132 1.67 -4.70 1.20
CA ALA A 132 2.53 -3.53 0.98
C ALA A 132 3.29 -3.62 -0.34
N THR A 133 3.50 -2.47 -0.99
CA THR A 133 4.31 -2.33 -2.20
C THR A 133 5.62 -1.64 -1.82
N TYR A 134 6.66 -2.45 -1.60
CA TYR A 134 7.92 -2.00 -1.05
C TYR A 134 8.93 -1.54 -2.10
N PHE A 135 9.40 -0.32 -1.95
CA PHE A 135 10.73 0.06 -2.42
C PHE A 135 11.76 -0.51 -1.43
N GLY A 136 12.66 -1.37 -1.90
CA GLY A 136 13.84 -1.79 -1.17
C GLY A 136 14.99 -0.77 -1.32
N SER A 137 16.22 -1.18 -1.04
CA SER A 137 17.42 -0.42 -1.38
C SER A 137 17.93 -0.80 -2.77
N LEU A 138 18.96 -0.09 -3.24
CA LEU A 138 19.65 -0.51 -4.47
C LEU A 138 20.54 -1.76 -4.26
N HIS A 139 20.82 -2.13 -3.00
CA HIS A 139 21.67 -3.28 -2.68
C HIS A 139 20.91 -4.59 -2.83
N LEU A 140 21.35 -5.44 -3.75
CA LEU A 140 20.72 -6.72 -4.06
C LEU A 140 20.54 -7.58 -2.81
N GLU A 141 21.61 -7.85 -2.07
CA GLU A 141 21.57 -8.70 -0.87
C GLU A 141 20.70 -8.10 0.25
N GLY A 142 20.79 -6.76 0.43
CA GLY A 142 19.90 -6.06 1.37
C GLY A 142 18.42 -6.23 1.01
N THR A 143 18.08 -6.16 -0.28
CA THR A 143 16.68 -6.29 -0.72
C THR A 143 16.19 -7.74 -0.71
N LYS A 144 17.07 -8.74 -0.94
CA LYS A 144 16.74 -10.15 -0.70
C LYS A 144 16.32 -10.39 0.76
N ILE A 145 17.03 -9.78 1.72
CA ILE A 145 16.67 -9.84 3.16
C ILE A 145 15.27 -9.27 3.42
N LEU A 146 14.87 -8.20 2.70
CA LEU A 146 13.50 -7.69 2.80
C LEU A 146 12.49 -8.73 2.32
N GLY A 147 12.73 -9.34 1.15
CA GLY A 147 11.87 -10.41 0.61
C GLY A 147 11.71 -11.59 1.58
N ASP A 148 12.82 -12.06 2.16
CA ASP A 148 12.83 -13.13 3.14
C ASP A 148 12.08 -12.75 4.42
N THR A 149 12.26 -11.51 4.89
CA THR A 149 11.59 -11.00 6.09
C THR A 149 10.07 -10.96 5.90
N VAL A 150 9.61 -10.41 4.77
CA VAL A 150 8.19 -10.35 4.42
C VAL A 150 7.60 -11.77 4.33
N HIS A 151 8.30 -12.68 3.64
CA HIS A 151 7.89 -14.06 3.50
C HIS A 151 7.78 -14.77 4.87
N ALA A 152 8.79 -14.63 5.71
CA ALA A 152 8.82 -15.25 7.04
C ALA A 152 7.72 -14.72 7.97
N ARG A 153 7.39 -13.42 7.90
CA ARG A 153 6.29 -12.81 8.67
C ARG A 153 4.91 -13.15 8.10
N GLY A 154 4.85 -13.65 6.86
CA GLY A 154 3.60 -14.00 6.18
C GLY A 154 2.78 -12.77 5.77
N GLN A 155 3.41 -11.61 5.57
CA GLN A 155 2.78 -10.45 4.96
C GLN A 155 2.69 -10.64 3.45
N ARG A 156 1.64 -10.12 2.82
CA ARG A 156 1.58 -10.03 1.36
C ARG A 156 2.37 -8.80 0.91
N ALA A 157 3.20 -8.93 -0.14
CA ALA A 157 3.92 -7.78 -0.67
C ALA A 157 4.34 -7.94 -2.13
N LEU A 158 4.48 -6.78 -2.76
CA LEU A 158 5.30 -6.55 -3.94
C LEU A 158 6.64 -5.96 -3.45
N VAL A 159 7.77 -6.60 -3.75
CA VAL A 159 9.08 -6.17 -3.27
C VAL A 159 9.99 -5.87 -4.44
N GLY A 160 10.58 -4.68 -4.49
CA GLY A 160 11.43 -4.23 -5.57
C GLY A 160 12.80 -3.75 -5.13
N LYS A 161 13.84 -4.21 -5.83
CA LYS A 161 15.17 -3.62 -5.77
C LYS A 161 15.15 -2.30 -6.53
N VAL A 162 15.58 -1.22 -5.90
CA VAL A 162 15.64 0.10 -6.53
C VAL A 162 16.71 0.13 -7.62
N ASN A 163 16.37 0.79 -8.74
CA ASN A 163 17.28 1.07 -9.84
C ASN A 163 17.61 2.56 -9.89
N MET A 164 18.89 2.89 -9.89
CA MET A 164 19.38 4.26 -9.87
C MET A 164 20.86 4.32 -10.32
N ILE A 165 21.11 4.87 -11.54
CA ILE A 165 22.45 4.97 -12.13
C ILE A 165 22.87 6.40 -12.48
N ALA A 166 21.98 7.38 -12.33
CA ALA A 166 22.23 8.78 -12.67
C ALA A 166 21.68 9.74 -11.61
N ASN A 167 22.21 10.96 -11.57
CA ASN A 167 21.72 12.06 -10.74
C ASN A 167 21.52 11.67 -9.26
N CYS A 168 22.48 10.94 -8.71
CA CYS A 168 22.48 10.45 -7.34
C CYS A 168 23.91 10.46 -6.76
N PRO A 169 24.07 10.41 -5.44
CA PRO A 169 25.38 10.39 -4.81
C PRO A 169 26.20 9.17 -5.24
N SER A 170 27.49 9.37 -5.53
CA SER A 170 28.39 8.29 -5.97
C SER A 170 28.55 7.15 -4.97
N TYR A 171 28.27 7.39 -3.69
CA TYR A 171 28.29 6.36 -2.64
C TYR A 171 26.99 5.55 -2.60
N TYR A 172 25.93 5.99 -3.29
CA TYR A 172 24.64 5.31 -3.36
C TYR A 172 24.13 5.34 -4.80
N GLN A 173 24.83 4.60 -5.65
CA GLN A 173 24.62 4.49 -7.09
C GLN A 173 25.01 3.08 -7.55
N GLU A 174 24.25 2.52 -8.47
CA GLU A 174 24.60 1.26 -9.12
C GLU A 174 25.80 1.46 -10.06
N ALA A 175 26.67 0.45 -10.19
CA ALA A 175 27.95 0.59 -10.86
C ALA A 175 27.82 0.84 -12.37
N SER A 176 26.80 0.25 -13.01
CA SER A 176 26.52 0.41 -14.43
C SER A 176 25.07 0.03 -14.76
N LEU A 177 24.63 0.36 -15.97
CA LEU A 177 23.35 -0.07 -16.52
C LEU A 177 23.27 -1.61 -16.55
N GLU A 178 24.32 -2.28 -17.02
CA GLU A 178 24.33 -3.74 -17.14
C GLU A 178 24.30 -4.42 -15.76
N ASP A 179 24.98 -3.88 -14.75
CA ASP A 179 24.92 -4.39 -13.38
C ASP A 179 23.54 -4.19 -12.79
N SER A 180 22.91 -3.02 -12.99
CA SER A 180 21.55 -2.74 -12.53
C SER A 180 20.54 -3.76 -13.08
N LEU A 181 20.58 -4.03 -14.37
CA LEU A 181 19.68 -4.98 -15.04
C LEU A 181 19.92 -6.42 -14.58
N ARG A 182 21.21 -6.84 -14.51
CA ARG A 182 21.59 -8.17 -14.05
C ARG A 182 21.09 -8.42 -12.62
N GLU A 183 21.34 -7.49 -11.71
CA GLU A 183 20.93 -7.63 -10.31
C GLU A 183 19.41 -7.55 -10.13
N THR A 184 18.73 -6.75 -10.95
CA THR A 184 17.26 -6.71 -10.95
C THR A 184 16.67 -8.05 -11.41
N GLU A 185 17.20 -8.63 -12.48
CA GLU A 185 16.77 -9.94 -12.94
C GLU A 185 17.08 -11.04 -11.91
N GLU A 186 18.27 -11.01 -11.30
CA GLU A 186 18.63 -11.92 -10.22
C GLU A 186 17.66 -11.81 -9.03
N PHE A 187 17.30 -10.58 -8.64
CA PHE A 187 16.31 -10.34 -7.58
C PHE A 187 14.92 -10.90 -7.94
N ILE A 188 14.44 -10.64 -9.17
CA ILE A 188 13.17 -11.18 -9.66
C ILE A 188 13.14 -12.72 -9.54
N LEU A 189 14.20 -13.38 -10.02
CA LEU A 189 14.32 -14.83 -9.95
C LEU A 189 14.42 -15.34 -8.52
N TYR A 190 15.14 -14.61 -7.65
CA TYR A 190 15.23 -14.93 -6.23
C TYR A 190 13.85 -14.95 -5.57
N ILE A 191 13.06 -13.87 -5.73
CA ILE A 191 11.71 -13.80 -5.14
C ILE A 191 10.81 -14.91 -5.70
N LYS A 192 10.83 -15.15 -7.02
CA LYS A 192 10.04 -16.23 -7.63
C LYS A 192 10.43 -17.62 -7.08
N ASN A 193 11.71 -17.83 -6.75
CA ASN A 193 12.19 -19.07 -6.16
C ASN A 193 11.76 -19.30 -4.70
N LEU A 194 11.25 -18.27 -4.01
CA LEU A 194 10.59 -18.46 -2.70
C LEU A 194 9.31 -19.30 -2.82
N LYS A 195 8.75 -19.42 -4.04
CA LYS A 195 7.48 -20.12 -4.33
C LYS A 195 6.35 -19.70 -3.39
N SER A 196 6.29 -18.41 -3.10
CA SER A 196 5.31 -17.79 -2.22
C SER A 196 4.20 -17.17 -3.05
N ASP A 197 2.94 -17.49 -2.72
CA ASP A 197 1.79 -16.80 -3.32
C ASP A 197 1.58 -15.39 -2.73
N LEU A 198 2.33 -15.04 -1.66
CA LEU A 198 2.21 -13.77 -0.95
C LEU A 198 3.26 -12.74 -1.40
N VAL A 199 4.47 -13.17 -1.77
CA VAL A 199 5.58 -12.25 -2.07
C VAL A 199 5.89 -12.31 -3.55
N LEU A 200 5.73 -11.19 -4.25
CA LEU A 200 5.97 -11.04 -5.67
C LEU A 200 7.05 -9.99 -5.95
N PRO A 201 7.85 -10.14 -7.00
CA PRO A 201 8.80 -9.11 -7.40
C PRO A 201 8.10 -7.96 -8.14
N ILE A 202 8.64 -6.74 -8.00
CA ILE A 202 8.23 -5.55 -8.73
C ILE A 202 9.45 -4.81 -9.25
N VAL A 203 9.47 -4.43 -10.52
CA VAL A 203 10.55 -3.65 -11.14
C VAL A 203 10.44 -2.21 -10.68
N THR A 204 11.54 -1.65 -10.17
CA THR A 204 11.51 -0.42 -9.36
C THR A 204 12.53 0.62 -9.84
N PRO A 205 12.39 1.22 -11.05
CA PRO A 205 13.10 2.46 -11.36
C PRO A 205 12.71 3.52 -10.33
N ARG A 206 13.70 4.09 -9.60
CA ARG A 206 13.38 5.02 -8.52
C ARG A 206 12.54 6.19 -9.01
N SER A 207 13.03 6.86 -10.05
CA SER A 207 12.33 7.96 -10.74
C SER A 207 12.98 8.20 -12.10
N ALA A 208 12.33 8.94 -13.00
CA ALA A 208 12.91 9.25 -14.30
C ALA A 208 14.27 9.97 -14.19
N PRO A 209 14.47 10.97 -13.30
CA PRO A 209 15.78 11.62 -13.16
C PRO A 209 16.93 10.67 -12.85
N THR A 210 16.69 9.59 -12.13
CA THR A 210 17.73 8.65 -11.71
C THR A 210 17.95 7.49 -12.68
N CYS A 211 17.10 7.38 -13.72
CA CYS A 211 17.15 6.31 -14.71
C CYS A 211 17.17 6.90 -16.13
N PRO A 212 18.32 6.93 -16.83
CA PRO A 212 18.39 7.35 -18.23
C PRO A 212 17.42 6.57 -19.13
N LYS A 213 17.08 7.14 -20.29
CA LYS A 213 16.08 6.58 -21.22
C LYS A 213 16.30 5.10 -21.52
N GLU A 214 17.52 4.72 -21.95
CA GLU A 214 17.86 3.33 -22.24
C GLU A 214 17.68 2.41 -21.03
N HIS A 215 18.02 2.90 -19.83
CA HIS A 215 17.83 2.13 -18.60
C HIS A 215 16.35 1.82 -18.34
N MET A 216 15.49 2.83 -18.48
CA MET A 216 14.04 2.67 -18.33
C MET A 216 13.45 1.73 -19.38
N GLU A 217 13.86 1.85 -20.66
CA GLU A 217 13.42 0.96 -21.74
C GLU A 217 13.77 -0.51 -21.46
N ARG A 218 14.97 -0.77 -20.97
CA ARG A 218 15.42 -2.13 -20.65
C ARG A 218 14.77 -2.68 -19.38
N LEU A 219 14.50 -1.84 -18.39
CA LEU A 219 13.71 -2.22 -17.20
C LEU A 219 12.26 -2.57 -17.57
N ALA A 220 11.64 -1.83 -18.50
CA ALA A 220 10.31 -2.15 -19.02
C ALA A 220 10.30 -3.51 -19.73
N GLN A 221 11.31 -3.79 -20.56
CA GLN A 221 11.48 -5.10 -21.23
C GLN A 221 11.66 -6.23 -20.20
N LEU A 222 12.41 -5.98 -19.13
CA LEU A 222 12.62 -6.95 -18.07
C LEU A 222 11.31 -7.25 -17.30
N ALA A 223 10.52 -6.22 -17.00
CA ALA A 223 9.21 -6.37 -16.39
C ALA A 223 8.27 -7.20 -17.27
N LEU A 224 8.22 -6.90 -18.57
CA LEU A 224 7.44 -7.66 -19.55
C LEU A 224 7.89 -9.12 -19.64
N LYS A 225 9.22 -9.36 -19.75
CA LYS A 225 9.81 -10.71 -19.83
C LYS A 225 9.40 -11.59 -18.65
N HIS A 226 9.34 -11.02 -17.47
CA HIS A 226 9.05 -11.73 -16.23
C HIS A 226 7.61 -11.59 -15.74
N ASP A 227 6.74 -10.91 -16.48
CA ASP A 227 5.36 -10.60 -16.09
C ASP A 227 5.28 -9.93 -14.70
N CYS A 228 6.17 -8.96 -14.45
CA CYS A 228 6.26 -8.26 -13.17
C CYS A 228 5.46 -6.97 -13.18
N HIS A 229 5.01 -6.55 -12.01
CA HIS A 229 4.57 -5.18 -11.77
C HIS A 229 5.74 -4.20 -11.92
N ILE A 230 5.39 -2.92 -12.06
CA ILE A 230 6.34 -1.80 -12.12
C ILE A 230 5.92 -0.76 -11.08
N GLN A 231 6.88 -0.11 -10.43
CA GLN A 231 6.61 1.05 -9.57
C GLN A 231 7.64 2.14 -9.77
N SER A 232 7.22 3.39 -9.65
CA SER A 232 8.08 4.57 -9.69
C SER A 232 7.38 5.77 -9.05
N HIS A 233 8.04 6.95 -9.07
CA HIS A 233 7.48 8.22 -8.64
C HIS A 233 7.09 9.06 -9.86
N ILE A 234 6.03 9.86 -9.73
CA ILE A 234 5.58 10.75 -10.79
C ILE A 234 5.00 12.06 -10.25
N CYS A 235 5.45 13.17 -10.79
CA CYS A 235 4.85 14.49 -10.55
C CYS A 235 4.67 14.82 -9.07
N GLU A 236 5.66 14.48 -8.24
CA GLU A 236 5.58 14.72 -6.80
C GLU A 236 5.70 16.21 -6.45
N SER A 237 6.70 16.90 -7.00
CA SER A 237 6.92 18.32 -6.76
C SER A 237 7.07 19.09 -8.06
N ARG A 238 6.84 20.42 -8.01
CA ARG A 238 7.03 21.30 -9.19
C ARG A 238 8.48 21.30 -9.66
N SER A 239 9.42 21.38 -8.71
CA SER A 239 10.85 21.39 -9.03
C SER A 239 11.30 20.08 -9.68
N GLU A 240 10.72 18.96 -9.27
CA GLU A 240 10.99 17.67 -9.92
C GLU A 240 10.43 17.66 -11.36
N ASN A 241 9.20 18.15 -11.58
CA ASN A 241 8.63 18.24 -12.93
C ASN A 241 9.46 19.09 -13.87
N ASP A 242 9.93 20.27 -13.39
CA ASP A 242 10.78 21.15 -14.16
C ASP A 242 12.11 20.44 -14.52
N TRP A 243 12.72 19.78 -13.55
CA TRP A 243 13.95 19.01 -13.75
C TRP A 243 13.78 17.86 -14.74
N VAL A 244 12.66 17.12 -14.69
CA VAL A 244 12.36 16.06 -15.67
C VAL A 244 12.22 16.64 -17.07
N GLN A 245 11.59 17.80 -17.23
CA GLN A 245 11.46 18.46 -18.54
C GLN A 245 12.82 18.88 -19.11
N GLU A 246 13.76 19.30 -18.26
CA GLU A 246 15.14 19.62 -18.65
C GLU A 246 15.93 18.37 -19.09
N LEU A 247 15.79 17.26 -18.33
CA LEU A 247 16.50 16.00 -18.61
C LEU A 247 15.96 15.25 -19.83
N PHE A 248 14.66 15.37 -20.12
CA PHE A 248 13.97 14.66 -21.19
C PHE A 248 13.26 15.61 -22.18
N PRO A 249 14.01 16.50 -22.88
CA PRO A 249 13.43 17.53 -23.76
C PRO A 249 12.69 16.97 -24.99
N TRP A 250 12.83 15.68 -25.24
CA TRP A 250 12.10 14.96 -26.31
C TRP A 250 10.68 14.57 -25.89
N SER A 251 10.32 14.67 -24.64
CA SER A 251 9.03 14.30 -24.07
C SER A 251 8.15 15.53 -23.88
N THR A 252 6.83 15.35 -23.97
CA THR A 252 5.84 16.41 -23.79
C THR A 252 5.44 16.60 -22.33
N SER A 253 5.67 15.59 -21.48
CA SER A 253 5.33 15.61 -20.05
C SER A 253 6.07 14.53 -19.27
N TYR A 254 5.97 14.53 -17.94
CA TYR A 254 6.59 13.50 -17.11
C TYR A 254 5.98 12.11 -17.39
N ALA A 255 4.65 12.00 -17.51
CA ALA A 255 3.99 10.75 -17.85
C ALA A 255 4.37 10.26 -19.26
N ASP A 256 4.59 11.18 -20.23
CA ASP A 256 5.04 10.83 -21.58
C ASP A 256 6.45 10.24 -21.59
N VAL A 257 7.34 10.66 -20.65
CA VAL A 257 8.63 9.99 -20.47
C VAL A 257 8.43 8.50 -20.19
N TYR A 258 7.61 8.15 -19.21
CA TYR A 258 7.33 6.76 -18.85
C TYR A 258 6.55 6.00 -19.92
N GLY A 259 5.59 6.66 -20.57
CA GLY A 259 4.82 6.07 -21.67
C GLY A 259 5.69 5.69 -22.85
N THR A 260 6.58 6.60 -23.29
CA THR A 260 7.49 6.38 -24.41
C THR A 260 8.47 5.23 -24.18
N VAL A 261 8.94 5.04 -22.97
CA VAL A 261 9.88 3.95 -22.61
C VAL A 261 9.17 2.63 -22.24
N GLY A 262 7.84 2.58 -22.27
CA GLY A 262 7.06 1.37 -22.03
C GLY A 262 6.88 1.00 -20.55
N LEU A 263 7.06 1.94 -19.62
CA LEU A 263 6.87 1.71 -18.17
C LEU A 263 5.42 1.90 -17.71
N LEU A 264 4.52 2.48 -18.52
CA LEU A 264 3.10 2.61 -18.21
C LEU A 264 2.33 1.38 -18.69
N THR A 265 1.83 0.60 -17.76
CA THR A 265 1.01 -0.60 -18.01
C THR A 265 -0.11 -0.68 -16.97
N ASP A 266 -1.03 -1.62 -17.14
CA ASP A 266 -2.07 -1.92 -16.15
C ASP A 266 -1.53 -2.46 -14.81
N LYS A 267 -0.28 -2.96 -14.80
CA LYS A 267 0.46 -3.42 -13.60
C LYS A 267 1.43 -2.38 -13.05
N THR A 268 1.33 -1.13 -13.49
CA THR A 268 2.21 -0.06 -13.02
C THR A 268 1.57 0.75 -11.91
N VAL A 269 2.34 1.03 -10.86
CA VAL A 269 1.99 1.89 -9.73
C VAL A 269 2.87 3.12 -9.74
N MET A 270 2.27 4.30 -9.87
CA MET A 270 2.97 5.59 -9.82
C MET A 270 2.64 6.32 -8.53
N ALA A 271 3.67 6.62 -7.73
CA ALA A 271 3.51 7.32 -6.46
C ALA A 271 3.30 8.83 -6.65
N HIS A 272 2.53 9.44 -5.77
CA HIS A 272 2.23 10.85 -5.59
C HIS A 272 1.22 11.43 -6.58
N GLY A 273 1.58 11.70 -7.84
CA GLY A 273 0.70 12.31 -8.84
C GLY A 273 0.15 13.69 -8.47
N VAL A 274 0.90 14.48 -7.68
CA VAL A 274 0.43 15.78 -7.13
C VAL A 274 0.18 16.81 -8.23
N TRP A 275 1.12 16.88 -9.19
CA TRP A 275 1.14 17.91 -10.24
C TRP A 275 0.87 17.34 -11.64
N LEU A 276 0.10 16.25 -11.73
CA LEU A 276 -0.34 15.70 -13.01
C LEU A 276 -1.17 16.71 -13.79
N LYS A 277 -0.88 16.91 -15.08
CA LYS A 277 -1.71 17.63 -16.03
C LYS A 277 -2.84 16.73 -16.54
N ASP A 278 -3.86 17.32 -17.19
CA ASP A 278 -5.01 16.55 -17.68
C ASP A 278 -4.62 15.52 -18.75
N GLU A 279 -3.65 15.84 -19.59
CA GLU A 279 -3.10 14.93 -20.60
C GLU A 279 -2.37 13.74 -19.95
N GLU A 280 -1.69 13.99 -18.83
CA GLU A 280 -1.00 12.95 -18.06
C GLU A 280 -1.99 12.03 -17.36
N VAL A 281 -3.05 12.59 -16.77
CA VAL A 281 -4.16 11.82 -16.20
C VAL A 281 -4.82 10.92 -17.27
N ALA A 282 -5.04 11.44 -18.47
CA ALA A 282 -5.59 10.66 -19.59
C ALA A 282 -4.66 9.52 -20.00
N LEU A 283 -3.35 9.76 -20.08
CA LEU A 283 -2.34 8.75 -20.42
C LEU A 283 -2.26 7.64 -19.36
N LEU A 284 -2.26 7.99 -18.07
CA LEU A 284 -2.28 7.00 -16.99
C LEU A 284 -3.56 6.16 -17.01
N LYS A 285 -4.71 6.77 -17.31
CA LYS A 285 -5.98 6.06 -17.46
C LYS A 285 -5.96 5.08 -18.64
N GLU A 286 -5.49 5.53 -19.80
CA GLU A 286 -5.43 4.70 -21.01
C GLU A 286 -4.54 3.48 -20.82
N SER A 287 -3.39 3.64 -20.16
CA SER A 287 -2.47 2.55 -19.85
C SER A 287 -2.97 1.63 -18.73
N GLY A 288 -4.01 2.03 -17.98
CA GLY A 288 -4.49 1.30 -16.80
C GLY A 288 -3.60 1.45 -15.56
N THR A 289 -2.63 2.37 -15.60
CA THR A 289 -1.69 2.65 -14.51
C THR A 289 -2.42 3.15 -13.27
N GLY A 290 -2.06 2.61 -12.08
CA GLY A 290 -2.59 3.03 -10.80
C GLY A 290 -1.77 4.13 -10.15
N VAL A 291 -2.40 4.95 -9.32
CA VAL A 291 -1.77 6.02 -8.53
C VAL A 291 -1.79 5.67 -7.04
N ALA A 292 -0.61 5.70 -6.42
CA ALA A 292 -0.46 5.63 -4.97
C ALA A 292 -0.50 7.05 -4.39
N HIS A 293 -1.65 7.45 -3.83
CA HIS A 293 -1.80 8.74 -3.18
C HIS A 293 -1.14 8.72 -1.80
N CYS A 294 -0.11 9.57 -1.61
CA CYS A 294 0.72 9.64 -0.40
C CYS A 294 0.50 10.98 0.35
N PRO A 295 -0.69 11.23 0.92
CA PRO A 295 -1.07 12.56 1.41
C PRO A 295 -0.19 13.05 2.55
N ASN A 296 0.26 12.16 3.43
CA ASN A 296 1.13 12.50 4.55
C ASN A 296 2.49 13.03 4.06
N SER A 297 3.13 12.30 3.14
CA SER A 297 4.40 12.71 2.55
C SER A 297 4.27 14.02 1.76
N ASN A 298 3.23 14.12 0.92
CA ASN A 298 2.99 15.32 0.11
C ASN A 298 2.92 16.60 0.97
N LEU A 299 2.33 16.50 2.18
CA LEU A 299 2.27 17.61 3.14
C LEU A 299 3.59 17.80 3.90
N SER A 300 4.19 16.70 4.39
CA SER A 300 5.41 16.74 5.22
C SER A 300 6.60 17.33 4.46
N LEU A 301 6.77 16.96 3.19
CA LEU A 301 7.84 17.47 2.32
C LEU A 301 7.44 18.71 1.51
N ARG A 302 6.23 19.23 1.73
CA ARG A 302 5.69 20.42 1.03
C ARG A 302 5.64 20.24 -0.50
N SER A 303 5.42 18.99 -0.95
CA SER A 303 5.29 18.66 -2.38
C SER A 303 4.06 19.29 -3.01
N GLY A 304 2.95 19.37 -2.26
CA GLY A 304 1.70 20.03 -2.69
C GLY A 304 0.44 19.30 -2.24
N LEU A 305 -0.71 19.80 -2.70
CA LEU A 305 -2.02 19.22 -2.45
C LEU A 305 -2.45 18.41 -3.67
N CYS A 306 -2.40 17.09 -3.58
CA CYS A 306 -2.89 16.21 -4.64
C CYS A 306 -4.42 16.22 -4.67
N ASP A 307 -4.99 16.62 -5.79
CA ASP A 307 -6.44 16.58 -6.03
C ASP A 307 -6.91 15.16 -6.36
N VAL A 308 -7.06 14.37 -5.30
CA VAL A 308 -7.49 12.97 -5.41
C VAL A 308 -8.91 12.84 -5.98
N ARG A 309 -9.81 13.82 -5.72
CA ARG A 309 -11.16 13.85 -6.29
C ARG A 309 -11.12 13.91 -7.81
N ARG A 310 -10.25 14.77 -8.37
CA ARG A 310 -10.05 14.87 -9.83
C ARG A 310 -9.56 13.55 -10.43
N LEU A 311 -8.60 12.88 -9.77
CA LEU A 311 -8.09 11.59 -10.24
C LEU A 311 -9.19 10.51 -10.25
N LEU A 312 -9.98 10.43 -9.19
CA LEU A 312 -11.12 9.50 -9.09
C LEU A 312 -12.20 9.81 -10.13
N SER A 313 -12.54 11.09 -10.31
CA SER A 313 -13.55 11.54 -11.30
C SER A 313 -13.10 11.26 -12.74
N ALA A 314 -11.80 11.29 -13.00
CA ALA A 314 -11.23 10.87 -14.28
C ALA A 314 -11.26 9.35 -14.50
N GLY A 315 -11.53 8.56 -13.45
CA GLY A 315 -11.60 7.10 -13.48
C GLY A 315 -10.25 6.40 -13.36
N LEU A 316 -9.25 7.04 -12.74
CA LEU A 316 -7.98 6.41 -12.39
C LEU A 316 -8.17 5.42 -11.24
N LYS A 317 -7.36 4.35 -11.24
CA LYS A 317 -7.16 3.50 -10.07
C LYS A 317 -6.36 4.29 -9.04
N VAL A 318 -6.90 4.50 -7.85
CA VAL A 318 -6.20 5.21 -6.77
C VAL A 318 -6.24 4.36 -5.50
N GLY A 319 -5.09 4.22 -4.86
CA GLY A 319 -4.90 3.63 -3.54
C GLY A 319 -4.15 4.60 -2.63
N LEU A 320 -4.00 4.24 -1.36
CA LEU A 320 -3.23 5.02 -0.40
C LEU A 320 -1.82 4.44 -0.22
N GLY A 321 -0.83 5.32 -0.11
CA GLY A 321 0.53 5.00 0.29
C GLY A 321 0.91 5.72 1.58
N THR A 322 1.75 5.10 2.40
CA THR A 322 2.36 5.78 3.55
C THR A 322 3.53 6.64 3.14
N ASP A 323 4.24 6.20 2.10
CA ASP A 323 5.53 6.76 1.72
C ASP A 323 6.43 7.01 2.95
N CYS A 324 6.44 6.03 3.85
CA CYS A 324 7.35 6.09 5.00
C CYS A 324 8.80 5.99 4.48
N SER A 325 9.66 6.98 4.74
CA SER A 325 9.58 8.02 5.76
C SER A 325 9.40 9.47 5.23
N GLY A 326 9.11 9.70 3.96
CA GLY A 326 8.61 11.01 3.51
C GLY A 326 7.31 11.36 4.23
N GLY A 327 6.43 10.37 4.42
CA GLY A 327 5.36 10.41 5.41
C GLY A 327 5.87 10.04 6.82
N TYR A 328 5.46 10.80 7.85
CA TYR A 328 5.92 10.59 9.23
C TYR A 328 5.28 9.36 9.91
N SER A 329 4.35 8.68 9.29
CA SER A 329 3.60 7.57 9.89
C SER A 329 3.57 6.34 8.98
N PRO A 330 3.88 5.14 9.49
CA PRO A 330 3.79 3.90 8.75
C PRO A 330 2.37 3.29 8.75
N SER A 331 1.35 4.07 9.10
CA SER A 331 -0.04 3.60 9.23
C SER A 331 -0.92 4.09 8.08
N ILE A 332 -1.53 3.18 7.34
CA ILE A 332 -2.54 3.51 6.32
C ILE A 332 -3.77 4.19 6.92
N LEU A 333 -4.12 3.96 8.19
CA LEU A 333 -5.14 4.76 8.87
C LEU A 333 -4.75 6.24 8.94
N ASN A 334 -3.46 6.54 9.11
CA ASN A 334 -3.00 7.93 9.05
C ASN A 334 -3.12 8.48 7.63
N SER A 335 -2.70 7.72 6.60
CA SER A 335 -2.85 8.14 5.19
C SER A 335 -4.31 8.37 4.82
N LEU A 336 -5.23 7.52 5.30
CA LEU A 336 -6.68 7.69 5.13
C LEU A 336 -7.16 9.05 5.67
N ARG A 337 -6.79 9.39 6.91
CA ARG A 337 -7.14 10.66 7.56
C ARG A 337 -6.58 11.85 6.79
N GLN A 338 -5.31 11.76 6.42
CA GLN A 338 -4.64 12.83 5.67
C GLN A 338 -5.25 13.03 4.28
N ALA A 339 -5.69 11.96 3.60
CA ALA A 339 -6.39 12.07 2.31
C ALA A 339 -7.70 12.86 2.43
N VAL A 340 -8.52 12.55 3.46
CA VAL A 340 -9.75 13.30 3.75
C VAL A 340 -9.45 14.76 4.07
N LEU A 341 -8.47 15.01 4.97
CA LEU A 341 -8.11 16.38 5.38
C LEU A 341 -7.52 17.19 4.22
N MET A 342 -6.66 16.61 3.40
CA MET A 342 -6.10 17.26 2.21
C MET A 342 -7.21 17.64 1.23
N SER A 343 -8.14 16.75 0.95
CA SER A 343 -9.28 17.01 0.07
C SER A 343 -10.20 18.11 0.63
N LYS A 344 -10.47 18.10 1.95
CA LYS A 344 -11.21 19.19 2.63
C LYS A 344 -10.43 20.51 2.59
N THR A 345 -9.10 20.47 2.68
CA THR A 345 -8.28 21.69 2.53
C THR A 345 -8.45 22.29 1.14
N ILE A 346 -8.43 21.48 0.09
CA ILE A 346 -8.70 21.96 -1.28
C ILE A 346 -10.09 22.60 -1.36
N SER A 347 -11.11 21.99 -0.76
CA SER A 347 -12.48 22.54 -0.78
C SER A 347 -12.62 23.89 -0.08
N THR A 348 -11.77 24.21 0.89
CA THR A 348 -11.76 25.55 1.53
C THR A 348 -11.17 26.63 0.63
N MET A 349 -10.42 26.26 -0.39
CA MET A 349 -9.72 27.17 -1.31
C MET A 349 -10.36 27.21 -2.72
N THR A 350 -11.27 26.28 -3.02
CA THR A 350 -11.84 26.11 -4.36
C THR A 350 -13.35 26.00 -4.27
N GLU A 351 -14.05 27.03 -4.74
CA GLU A 351 -15.51 27.06 -4.77
C GLU A 351 -16.07 25.90 -5.62
N GLY A 352 -17.08 25.21 -5.10
CA GLY A 352 -17.73 24.08 -5.77
C GLY A 352 -16.92 22.77 -5.77
N TYR A 353 -15.76 22.74 -5.11
CA TYR A 353 -15.01 21.48 -4.97
C TYR A 353 -15.66 20.56 -3.95
N GLU A 354 -15.98 19.34 -4.37
CA GLU A 354 -16.52 18.29 -3.52
C GLU A 354 -15.39 17.42 -2.97
N SER A 355 -15.13 17.50 -1.66
CA SER A 355 -14.08 16.71 -1.01
C SER A 355 -14.47 15.23 -0.98
N ILE A 356 -13.45 14.35 -0.92
CA ILE A 356 -13.71 12.92 -0.68
C ILE A 356 -14.26 12.70 0.73
N THR A 357 -15.11 11.69 0.85
CA THR A 357 -15.68 11.26 2.13
C THR A 357 -14.75 10.31 2.88
N LEU A 358 -15.03 10.07 4.17
CA LEU A 358 -14.32 9.06 4.96
C LEU A 358 -14.51 7.66 4.36
N GLN A 359 -15.70 7.36 3.88
CA GLN A 359 -16.06 6.10 3.26
C GLN A 359 -15.28 5.86 1.95
N GLU A 360 -15.13 6.90 1.13
CA GLU A 360 -14.28 6.82 -0.07
C GLU A 360 -12.80 6.59 0.30
N ALA A 361 -12.30 7.29 1.32
CA ALA A 361 -10.93 7.07 1.80
C ALA A 361 -10.72 5.65 2.38
N PHE A 362 -11.74 5.07 3.03
CA PHE A 362 -11.74 3.66 3.44
C PHE A 362 -11.61 2.71 2.24
N ARG A 363 -12.36 2.97 1.15
CA ARG A 363 -12.20 2.21 -0.10
C ARG A 363 -10.79 2.33 -0.65
N LEU A 364 -10.18 3.54 -0.67
CA LEU A 364 -8.81 3.73 -1.15
C LEU A 364 -7.79 2.94 -0.33
N ALA A 365 -8.03 2.81 0.99
CA ALA A 365 -7.18 2.07 1.92
C ALA A 365 -7.29 0.54 1.79
N THR A 366 -8.32 0.02 1.12
CA THR A 366 -8.67 -1.40 1.02
C THR A 366 -8.81 -1.84 -0.43
N LEU A 367 -10.04 -1.89 -0.98
CA LEU A 367 -10.33 -2.34 -2.35
C LEU A 367 -9.65 -1.45 -3.42
N GLY A 368 -9.58 -0.14 -3.20
CA GLY A 368 -8.88 0.78 -4.10
C GLY A 368 -7.38 0.47 -4.19
N GLY A 369 -6.73 0.23 -3.04
CA GLY A 369 -5.34 -0.22 -3.01
C GLY A 369 -5.14 -1.56 -3.72
N ALA A 370 -6.05 -2.51 -3.52
CA ALA A 370 -6.01 -3.80 -4.22
C ALA A 370 -6.13 -3.63 -5.75
N LYS A 371 -6.97 -2.71 -6.23
CA LYS A 371 -7.11 -2.38 -7.66
C LYS A 371 -5.83 -1.77 -8.24
N VAL A 372 -5.16 -0.90 -7.50
CA VAL A 372 -3.90 -0.28 -7.93
C VAL A 372 -2.82 -1.33 -8.21
N ILE A 373 -2.78 -2.39 -7.40
CA ILE A 373 -1.80 -3.48 -7.54
C ILE A 373 -2.35 -4.70 -8.28
N CYS A 374 -3.49 -4.59 -8.99
CA CYS A 374 -4.13 -5.68 -9.74
C CYS A 374 -4.36 -6.95 -8.91
N MET A 375 -4.83 -6.79 -7.68
CA MET A 375 -5.17 -7.89 -6.77
C MET A 375 -6.62 -7.83 -6.27
N GLU A 376 -7.49 -7.03 -6.88
CA GLU A 376 -8.89 -6.87 -6.49
C GLU A 376 -9.70 -8.18 -6.55
N ASP A 377 -9.33 -9.11 -7.40
CA ASP A 377 -9.92 -10.44 -7.46
C ASP A 377 -9.47 -11.37 -6.33
N ARG A 378 -8.43 -10.96 -5.60
CA ARG A 378 -7.85 -11.76 -4.52
C ARG A 378 -8.12 -11.21 -3.13
N ILE A 379 -8.06 -9.88 -2.96
CA ILE A 379 -8.12 -9.18 -1.66
C ILE A 379 -8.91 -7.86 -1.76
N GLY A 380 -9.00 -7.14 -0.66
CA GLY A 380 -9.51 -5.76 -0.58
C GLY A 380 -10.94 -5.66 -0.06
N ASN A 381 -11.70 -6.77 -0.06
CA ASN A 381 -13.03 -6.84 0.56
C ASN A 381 -13.42 -8.28 0.91
N PHE A 382 -14.62 -8.47 1.47
CA PHE A 382 -15.12 -9.79 1.90
C PHE A 382 -16.09 -10.40 0.87
N GLU A 383 -15.62 -10.61 -0.36
CA GLU A 383 -16.35 -11.37 -1.37
C GLU A 383 -15.97 -12.85 -1.34
N VAL A 384 -16.95 -13.72 -1.57
CA VAL A 384 -16.75 -15.17 -1.65
C VAL A 384 -15.75 -15.51 -2.76
N GLY A 385 -14.77 -16.35 -2.43
CA GLY A 385 -13.68 -16.74 -3.34
C GLY A 385 -12.39 -15.93 -3.17
N LYS A 386 -12.45 -14.74 -2.56
CA LYS A 386 -11.24 -13.96 -2.24
C LYS A 386 -10.47 -14.55 -1.05
N GLU A 387 -9.23 -14.17 -0.95
CA GLU A 387 -8.37 -14.54 0.18
C GLU A 387 -8.75 -13.71 1.41
N PHE A 388 -8.70 -14.35 2.58
CA PHE A 388 -9.09 -13.69 3.82
C PHE A 388 -7.91 -12.91 4.38
N ASP A 389 -7.77 -11.66 3.92
CA ASP A 389 -6.92 -10.63 4.50
C ASP A 389 -7.83 -9.71 5.33
N ALA A 390 -7.71 -9.76 6.66
CA ALA A 390 -8.67 -9.13 7.55
C ALA A 390 -8.05 -8.63 8.85
N LEU A 391 -8.70 -7.64 9.46
CA LEU A 391 -8.40 -7.10 10.78
C LEU A 391 -9.58 -7.35 11.70
N LEU A 392 -9.32 -7.91 12.88
CA LEU A 392 -10.26 -7.88 13.99
C LEU A 392 -9.97 -6.63 14.83
N VAL A 393 -10.90 -5.70 14.82
CA VAL A 393 -10.79 -4.41 15.53
C VAL A 393 -11.66 -4.42 16.76
N ASP A 394 -11.20 -3.82 17.87
CA ASP A 394 -11.99 -3.56 19.07
C ASP A 394 -11.86 -2.09 19.49
N VAL A 395 -12.97 -1.36 19.40
CA VAL A 395 -13.01 0.07 19.75
C VAL A 395 -13.02 0.31 21.27
N ALA A 396 -13.30 -0.70 22.08
CA ALA A 396 -13.31 -0.63 23.52
C ALA A 396 -11.98 -1.07 24.17
N THR A 397 -10.93 -1.28 23.37
CA THR A 397 -9.60 -1.63 23.89
C THR A 397 -9.09 -0.57 24.85
N MET A 398 -8.76 -0.97 26.07
CA MET A 398 -8.26 -0.05 27.11
C MET A 398 -6.92 0.60 26.70
N GLY A 399 -6.74 1.87 27.08
CA GLY A 399 -5.51 2.60 26.83
C GLY A 399 -5.33 3.07 25.38
N THR A 400 -6.39 3.03 24.58
CA THR A 400 -6.44 3.63 23.23
C THR A 400 -6.96 5.07 23.32
N PRO A 401 -6.80 5.89 22.27
CA PRO A 401 -7.32 7.26 22.24
C PRO A 401 -8.82 7.34 21.92
N LEU A 402 -9.57 6.23 22.05
CA LEU A 402 -10.99 6.15 21.76
C LEU A 402 -11.84 6.15 23.02
N ASP A 403 -12.84 7.03 23.02
CA ASP A 403 -13.92 7.02 23.98
C ASP A 403 -15.23 6.61 23.29
N ILE A 404 -15.81 5.50 23.75
CA ILE A 404 -17.06 4.96 23.23
C ILE A 404 -18.15 5.15 24.30
N PHE A 405 -19.26 5.71 23.89
CA PHE A 405 -20.40 5.98 24.76
C PHE A 405 -21.56 5.00 24.48
N PRO A 406 -22.45 4.77 25.46
CA PRO A 406 -23.57 3.83 25.30
C PRO A 406 -24.52 4.16 24.14
N GLU A 407 -24.62 5.43 23.76
CA GLU A 407 -25.48 5.94 22.69
C GLU A 407 -24.85 5.82 21.30
N ASP A 408 -23.55 5.53 21.22
CA ASP A 408 -22.84 5.43 19.94
C ASP A 408 -23.43 4.28 19.10
N THR A 409 -23.85 4.61 17.89
CA THR A 409 -24.26 3.64 16.89
C THR A 409 -23.07 2.84 16.37
N THR A 410 -23.32 1.75 15.66
CA THR A 410 -22.25 0.95 15.03
C THR A 410 -21.45 1.79 14.03
N GLU A 411 -22.11 2.63 13.24
CA GLU A 411 -21.47 3.53 12.28
C GLU A 411 -20.56 4.55 12.98
N GLU A 412 -21.04 5.21 14.05
CA GLU A 412 -20.25 6.17 14.81
C GLU A 412 -19.03 5.53 15.48
N LYS A 413 -19.13 4.29 15.97
CA LYS A 413 -17.99 3.54 16.52
C LYS A 413 -16.92 3.28 15.46
N ILE A 414 -17.34 2.92 14.24
CA ILE A 414 -16.44 2.69 13.11
C ILE A 414 -15.79 4.01 12.67
N GLU A 415 -16.57 5.09 12.55
CA GLU A 415 -16.03 6.41 12.22
C GLU A 415 -15.02 6.90 13.28
N LYS A 416 -15.33 6.74 14.56
CA LYS A 416 -14.40 7.05 15.66
C LYS A 416 -13.09 6.27 15.52
N PHE A 417 -13.16 4.98 15.19
CA PHE A 417 -11.95 4.18 14.94
C PHE A 417 -11.17 4.71 13.73
N LEU A 418 -11.82 4.95 12.62
CA LEU A 418 -11.17 5.43 11.40
C LEU A 418 -10.48 6.79 11.63
N TYR A 419 -11.10 7.71 12.42
CA TYR A 419 -10.52 9.03 12.72
C TYR A 419 -9.51 9.02 13.87
N ASN A 420 -9.72 8.28 14.94
CA ASN A 420 -8.95 8.39 16.16
C ASN A 420 -8.25 7.09 16.59
N GLY A 421 -8.69 5.92 16.09
CA GLY A 421 -8.11 4.64 16.47
C GLY A 421 -6.65 4.49 16.02
N ASP A 422 -5.95 3.57 16.65
CA ASP A 422 -4.57 3.24 16.28
C ASP A 422 -4.31 1.72 16.29
N ASP A 423 -3.04 1.34 16.20
CA ASP A 423 -2.65 -0.07 16.16
C ASP A 423 -3.07 -0.86 17.41
N ARG A 424 -3.33 -0.23 18.55
CA ARG A 424 -3.78 -0.89 19.78
C ARG A 424 -5.21 -1.40 19.69
N ASN A 425 -6.03 -0.79 18.84
CA ASN A 425 -7.40 -1.24 18.56
C ASN A 425 -7.44 -2.47 17.64
N ILE A 426 -6.38 -2.76 16.89
CA ILE A 426 -6.29 -3.91 15.99
C ILE A 426 -5.81 -5.10 16.81
N LEU A 427 -6.74 -5.99 17.16
CA LEU A 427 -6.47 -7.15 18.00
C LEU A 427 -5.78 -8.28 17.25
N GLN A 428 -6.24 -8.58 16.04
CA GLN A 428 -5.72 -9.66 15.22
C GLN A 428 -5.61 -9.23 13.76
N VAL A 429 -4.56 -9.71 13.10
CA VAL A 429 -4.29 -9.46 11.69
C VAL A 429 -4.20 -10.80 10.97
N TYR A 430 -4.99 -10.94 9.91
CA TYR A 430 -5.03 -12.13 9.06
C TYR A 430 -4.52 -11.81 7.67
N VAL A 431 -3.64 -12.65 7.14
CA VAL A 431 -3.18 -12.62 5.75
C VAL A 431 -3.39 -14.00 5.15
N ALA A 432 -4.13 -14.08 4.07
CA ALA A 432 -4.51 -15.34 3.42
C ALA A 432 -5.02 -16.37 4.45
N GLY A 433 -5.93 -15.95 5.36
CA GLY A 433 -6.53 -16.80 6.39
C GLY A 433 -5.62 -17.16 7.58
N ARG A 434 -4.33 -16.84 7.51
CA ARG A 434 -3.36 -17.08 8.59
C ARG A 434 -3.36 -15.90 9.56
N ASN A 435 -3.52 -16.15 10.84
CA ASN A 435 -3.29 -15.14 11.88
C ASN A 435 -1.79 -14.87 11.98
N VAL A 436 -1.35 -13.70 11.48
CA VAL A 436 0.06 -13.27 11.46
C VAL A 436 0.41 -12.38 12.65
N MET A 437 -0.60 -11.85 13.33
CA MET A 437 -0.44 -11.05 14.56
C MET A 437 -1.66 -11.22 15.46
N ASP A 438 -1.40 -11.48 16.73
CA ASP A 438 -2.42 -11.66 17.76
C ASP A 438 -2.00 -10.91 19.05
N LYS A 439 -2.73 -9.84 19.39
CA LYS A 439 -2.49 -9.02 20.57
C LYS A 439 -3.43 -9.41 21.74
N THR A 440 -4.22 -10.45 21.59
CA THR A 440 -5.10 -10.96 22.64
C THR A 440 -4.40 -11.94 23.59
N ARG A 441 -3.16 -12.26 23.30
CA ARG A 441 -2.31 -13.20 24.06
C ARG A 441 -1.29 -12.50 24.90
#